data_97f738739fdda9b47cb106a7e501a55b
#
_entry.id   97f738739fdda9b47cb106a7e501a55b
#
_cell.length_a   1.000
_cell.length_b   1.000
_cell.length_c   1.000
_cell.angle_alpha   90.00
_cell.angle_beta   90.00
_cell.angle_gamma   90.00
#
_symmetry.space_group_name_H-M   'P 1'
#
loop_
_entity.id
_entity.type
_entity.pdbx_description
1 polymer ?
#
loop_
_entity_poly.entity_id
_entity_poly.type
_entity_poly.pdbx_seq_one_letter_code
_entity_poly.pdbx_strand_id
1 'polypeptide(L)'
;IYIETAYKGPAKRRMAGGYIVEYTRKTGVPETRGGILYADITTENEMALLLLKHAFARLTKTCCVRVFTTCTHVLNTMQNHWLWQWQKNGWRNARGKTVSNGDLWQQCAALMEQHVTEWTDEEHSYRQCMLGRLQKEMKRDHGLSAPENYMLIEVPEWNTGSR
;
A
#
# COMPACT_ATOMS: atom_id res chain seq x y z
N ILE A 1 4.65 -5.00 6.77
CA ILE A 1 4.19 -4.62 5.42
C ILE A 1 5.06 -3.48 4.91
N TYR A 2 5.50 -3.58 3.68
CA TYR A 2 6.31 -2.58 2.99
C TYR A 2 5.54 -2.11 1.75
N ILE A 3 5.40 -0.80 1.59
CA ILE A 3 4.67 -0.17 0.49
C ILE A 3 5.59 0.80 -0.23
N GLU A 4 5.72 0.65 -1.55
CA GLU A 4 6.45 1.57 -2.40
C GLU A 4 5.64 1.92 -3.64
N THR A 5 5.77 3.16 -4.10
CA THR A 5 5.16 3.62 -5.35
C THR A 5 6.24 4.17 -6.28
N ALA A 6 6.03 4.04 -7.59
CA ALA A 6 7.01 4.51 -8.58
C ALA A 6 7.17 6.03 -8.59
N TYR A 7 6.14 6.77 -8.22
CA TYR A 7 6.16 8.23 -8.22
C TYR A 7 5.53 8.78 -6.95
N LYS A 8 5.94 9.98 -6.59
CA LYS A 8 5.45 10.75 -5.44
C LYS A 8 4.69 11.98 -5.93
N GLY A 9 3.81 12.50 -5.07
CA GLY A 9 3.10 13.74 -5.32
C GLY A 9 1.67 13.56 -5.80
N PRO A 10 0.92 14.67 -5.95
CA PRO A 10 -0.53 14.64 -6.18
C PRO A 10 -0.94 14.44 -7.64
N ALA A 11 0.00 14.44 -8.57
CA ALA A 11 -0.32 14.34 -9.99
C ALA A 11 -0.96 13.00 -10.33
N LYS A 12 -2.01 13.04 -11.15
CA LYS A 12 -2.59 11.83 -11.74
C LYS A 12 -1.70 11.38 -12.88
N ARG A 13 -1.33 10.10 -12.87
CA ARG A 13 -0.46 9.54 -13.88
C ARG A 13 -0.50 8.02 -13.89
N ARG A 14 0.06 7.44 -14.93
CA ARG A 14 0.36 6.01 -14.97
C ARG A 14 1.38 5.68 -13.88
N MET A 15 1.12 4.62 -13.11
CA MET A 15 1.97 4.30 -11.96
C MET A 15 1.93 2.82 -11.63
N ALA A 16 3.10 2.27 -11.31
CA ALA A 16 3.23 0.99 -10.64
C ALA A 16 3.47 1.21 -9.15
N GLY A 17 2.94 0.34 -8.34
CA GLY A 17 3.21 0.29 -6.91
C GLY A 17 3.43 -1.15 -6.46
N GLY A 18 4.16 -1.34 -5.37
CA GLY A 18 4.47 -2.67 -4.85
C GLY A 18 4.17 -2.79 -3.37
N TYR A 19 3.81 -3.99 -2.95
CA TYR A 19 3.69 -4.32 -1.55
C TYR A 19 4.39 -5.63 -1.23
N ILE A 20 4.92 -5.72 -0.01
CA ILE A 20 5.46 -6.95 0.56
C ILE A 20 4.83 -7.15 1.92
N VAL A 21 4.35 -8.36 2.18
CA VAL A 21 3.98 -8.82 3.52
C VAL A 21 5.06 -9.79 3.95
N GLU A 22 5.77 -9.44 5.02
CA GLU A 22 6.80 -10.29 5.60
C GLU A 22 6.33 -10.80 6.96
N TYR A 23 6.51 -12.09 7.20
CA TYR A 23 6.26 -12.68 8.50
C TYR A 23 7.32 -13.74 8.79
N THR A 24 7.59 -13.93 10.07
CA THR A 24 8.57 -14.92 10.52
C THR A 24 7.84 -16.15 11.00
N ARG A 25 8.19 -17.31 10.44
CA ARG A 25 7.68 -18.61 10.89
C ARG A 25 8.18 -18.93 12.29
N LYS A 26 7.54 -19.91 12.96
CA LYS A 26 7.97 -20.42 14.25
C LYS A 26 9.42 -20.92 14.24
N THR A 27 9.91 -21.32 13.07
CA THR A 27 11.30 -21.75 12.85
C THR A 27 12.31 -20.60 12.78
N GLY A 28 11.85 -19.34 12.84
CA GLY A 28 12.70 -18.16 12.70
C GLY A 28 13.02 -17.76 11.26
N VAL A 29 12.49 -18.47 10.26
CA VAL A 29 12.71 -18.16 8.85
C VAL A 29 11.69 -17.13 8.38
N PRO A 30 12.14 -15.96 7.84
CA PRO A 30 11.22 -15.00 7.27
C PRO A 30 10.63 -15.49 5.95
N GLU A 31 9.35 -15.24 5.75
CA GLU A 31 8.66 -15.47 4.50
C GLU A 31 8.05 -14.18 3.99
N THR A 32 8.01 -14.03 2.68
CA THR A 32 7.40 -12.88 2.04
C THR A 32 6.33 -13.29 1.05
N ARG A 33 5.31 -12.47 0.96
CA ARG A 33 4.30 -12.50 -0.10
C ARG A 33 4.12 -11.08 -0.58
N GLY A 34 3.87 -10.91 -1.86
CA GLY A 34 3.69 -9.57 -2.35
C GLY A 34 3.14 -9.50 -3.76
N GLY A 35 3.03 -8.30 -4.25
CA GLY A 35 2.54 -8.06 -5.57
C GLY A 35 2.88 -6.66 -6.06
N ILE A 36 2.62 -6.46 -7.34
CA ILE A 36 2.72 -5.17 -8.00
C ILE A 36 1.35 -4.82 -8.55
N LEU A 37 0.90 -3.61 -8.28
CA LEU A 37 -0.27 -3.02 -8.91
C LEU A 37 0.18 -2.03 -9.97
N TYR A 38 -0.49 -2.03 -11.08
CA TYR A 38 -0.27 -1.11 -12.18
C TYR A 38 -1.58 -0.44 -12.56
N ALA A 39 -1.58 0.88 -12.63
CA ALA A 39 -2.75 1.65 -13.03
C ALA A 39 -2.39 2.69 -14.09
N ASP A 40 -3.26 2.87 -15.08
CA ASP A 40 -3.05 3.85 -16.16
C ASP A 40 -3.21 5.29 -15.67
N ILE A 41 -4.16 5.51 -14.77
CA ILE A 41 -4.42 6.83 -14.20
C ILE A 41 -4.68 6.68 -12.71
N THR A 42 -3.77 7.19 -11.90
CA THR A 42 -3.89 7.14 -10.46
C THR A 42 -3.03 8.23 -9.81
N THR A 43 -3.19 8.41 -8.51
CA THR A 43 -2.35 9.27 -7.69
C THR A 43 -1.52 8.41 -6.74
N GLU A 44 -0.48 8.99 -6.14
CA GLU A 44 0.29 8.30 -5.10
C GLU A 44 -0.61 7.81 -3.96
N ASN A 45 -1.52 8.67 -3.49
CA ASN A 45 -2.40 8.35 -2.37
C ASN A 45 -3.34 7.18 -2.70
N GLU A 46 -3.96 7.21 -3.87
CA GLU A 46 -4.83 6.13 -4.31
C GLU A 46 -4.07 4.81 -4.46
N MET A 47 -2.90 4.85 -5.10
CA MET A 47 -2.07 3.66 -5.28
C MET A 47 -1.63 3.09 -3.92
N ALA A 48 -1.19 3.93 -3.00
CA ALA A 48 -0.79 3.49 -1.66
C ALA A 48 -1.95 2.78 -0.93
N LEU A 49 -3.17 3.31 -1.04
CA LEU A 49 -4.35 2.69 -0.42
C LEU A 49 -4.72 1.36 -1.08
N LEU A 50 -4.61 1.25 -2.40
CA LEU A 50 -4.83 0.00 -3.11
C LEU A 50 -3.81 -1.07 -2.66
N LEU A 51 -2.55 -0.68 -2.51
CA LEU A 51 -1.49 -1.58 -2.04
C LEU A 51 -1.75 -2.04 -0.61
N LEU A 52 -2.16 -1.13 0.28
CA LEU A 52 -2.52 -1.47 1.66
C LEU A 52 -3.68 -2.44 1.71
N LYS A 53 -4.70 -2.21 0.90
CA LYS A 53 -5.86 -3.11 0.80
C LYS A 53 -5.42 -4.52 0.44
N HIS A 54 -4.59 -4.66 -0.59
CA HIS A 54 -4.09 -5.98 -1.02
C HIS A 54 -3.19 -6.62 0.03
N ALA A 55 -2.32 -5.84 0.67
CA ALA A 55 -1.42 -6.35 1.70
C ALA A 55 -2.18 -6.84 2.93
N PHE A 56 -3.08 -6.04 3.48
CA PHE A 56 -3.87 -6.44 4.65
C PHE A 56 -4.83 -7.59 4.36
N ALA A 57 -5.33 -7.70 3.13
CA ALA A 57 -6.18 -8.82 2.74
C ALA A 57 -5.45 -10.17 2.78
N ARG A 58 -4.12 -10.18 2.79
CA ARG A 58 -3.33 -11.39 2.93
C ARG A 58 -3.22 -11.91 4.36
N LEU A 59 -3.57 -11.09 5.34
CA LEU A 59 -3.48 -11.46 6.74
C LEU A 59 -4.73 -12.25 7.15
N THR A 60 -4.52 -13.49 7.56
CA THR A 60 -5.62 -14.41 7.93
C THR A 60 -5.86 -14.48 9.43
N LYS A 61 -4.95 -13.93 10.24
CA LYS A 61 -5.02 -13.94 11.70
C LYS A 61 -4.76 -12.53 12.22
N THR A 62 -5.24 -12.24 13.42
CA THR A 62 -4.92 -10.99 14.12
C THR A 62 -3.42 -10.86 14.31
N CYS A 63 -2.86 -9.75 13.88
CA CYS A 63 -1.41 -9.49 13.88
C CYS A 63 -1.08 -8.13 14.48
N CYS A 64 0.14 -8.00 14.98
CA CYS A 64 0.79 -6.72 15.17
C CYS A 64 1.56 -6.42 13.88
N VAL A 65 1.21 -5.35 13.21
CA VAL A 65 1.71 -5.03 11.87
C VAL A 65 2.46 -3.72 11.89
N ARG A 66 3.73 -3.74 11.48
CA ARG A 66 4.48 -2.51 11.21
C ARG A 66 4.39 -2.24 9.72
N VAL A 67 3.92 -1.06 9.36
CA VAL A 67 3.77 -0.65 7.96
C VAL A 67 4.83 0.40 7.62
N PHE A 68 5.63 0.11 6.60
CA PHE A 68 6.64 1.02 6.06
C PHE A 68 6.10 1.66 4.79
N THR A 69 5.94 2.97 4.80
CA THR A 69 5.50 3.73 3.63
C THR A 69 6.06 5.15 3.69
N THR A 70 6.42 5.69 2.55
CA THR A 70 6.82 7.10 2.44
C THR A 70 5.69 7.99 1.91
N CYS A 71 4.49 7.44 1.76
CA CYS A 71 3.31 8.23 1.40
C CYS A 71 2.90 9.11 2.58
N THR A 72 3.20 10.39 2.51
CA THR A 72 2.98 11.34 3.60
C THR A 72 1.51 11.40 4.03
N HIS A 73 0.59 11.34 3.08
CA HIS A 73 -0.85 11.35 3.38
C HIS A 73 -1.26 10.16 4.24
N VAL A 74 -0.80 8.96 3.89
CA VAL A 74 -1.11 7.75 4.66
C VAL A 74 -0.48 7.82 6.05
N LEU A 75 0.81 8.20 6.13
CA LEU A 75 1.51 8.33 7.40
C LEU A 75 0.79 9.31 8.34
N ASN A 76 0.50 10.50 7.86
CA ASN A 76 -0.16 11.52 8.68
C ASN A 76 -1.55 11.07 9.13
N THR A 77 -2.30 10.45 8.23
CA THR A 77 -3.64 9.95 8.55
C THR A 77 -3.61 8.93 9.67
N MET A 78 -2.69 7.99 9.59
CA MET A 78 -2.61 6.91 10.58
C MET A 78 -1.94 7.36 11.88
N GLN A 79 -0.84 8.11 11.80
CA GLN A 79 -0.12 8.59 12.99
C GLN A 79 -0.93 9.60 13.80
N ASN A 80 -1.77 10.40 13.16
CA ASN A 80 -2.64 11.38 13.84
C ASN A 80 -4.02 10.82 14.16
N HIS A 81 -4.27 9.56 13.89
CA HIS A 81 -5.57 8.88 14.13
C HIS A 81 -6.75 9.50 13.37
N TRP A 82 -6.49 10.17 12.24
CA TRP A 82 -7.54 10.82 11.44
C TRP A 82 -8.53 9.81 10.88
N LEU A 83 -8.08 8.62 10.53
CA LEU A 83 -8.95 7.56 9.99
C LEU A 83 -10.11 7.26 10.92
N TRP A 84 -9.82 7.10 12.20
CA TRP A 84 -10.83 6.78 13.22
C TRP A 84 -11.75 7.96 13.50
N GLN A 85 -11.23 9.19 13.39
CA GLN A 85 -12.04 10.40 13.48
C GLN A 85 -12.99 10.52 12.29
N TRP A 86 -12.51 10.25 11.07
CA TRP A 86 -13.35 10.24 9.88
C TRP A 86 -14.46 9.20 9.98
N GLN A 87 -14.14 8.02 10.48
CA GLN A 87 -15.11 6.94 10.66
C GLN A 87 -16.24 7.37 11.61
N LYS A 88 -15.92 8.06 12.69
CA LYS A 88 -16.91 8.62 13.64
C LYS A 88 -17.73 9.74 13.04
N ASN A 89 -17.17 10.50 12.11
CA ASN A 89 -17.78 11.70 11.52
C ASN A 89 -18.44 11.42 10.15
N GLY A 90 -18.76 10.17 9.84
CA GLY A 90 -19.41 9.81 8.59
C GLY A 90 -18.55 10.05 7.36
N TRP A 91 -17.24 9.86 7.48
CA TRP A 91 -16.26 10.01 6.39
C TRP A 91 -16.17 11.44 5.88
N ARG A 92 -16.27 12.39 6.79
CA ARG A 92 -16.05 13.81 6.53
C ARG A 92 -14.86 14.30 7.34
N ASN A 93 -14.08 15.21 6.74
CA ASN A 93 -12.94 15.84 7.41
C ASN A 93 -13.41 16.91 8.40
N ALA A 94 -12.47 17.56 9.10
CA ALA A 94 -12.76 18.61 10.08
C ALA A 94 -13.50 19.80 9.48
N ARG A 95 -13.43 20.02 8.15
CA ARG A 95 -14.12 21.08 7.44
C ARG A 95 -15.51 20.65 6.93
N GLY A 96 -15.96 19.45 7.26
CA GLY A 96 -17.24 18.91 6.82
C GLY A 96 -17.28 18.42 5.37
N LYS A 97 -16.13 18.38 4.69
CA LYS A 97 -16.03 17.87 3.32
C LYS A 97 -15.81 16.38 3.30
N THR A 98 -16.34 15.72 2.27
CA THR A 98 -16.11 14.30 2.04
C THR A 98 -14.60 14.02 1.90
N VAL A 99 -14.13 12.97 2.59
CA VAL A 99 -12.73 12.56 2.55
C VAL A 99 -12.39 12.03 1.15
N SER A 100 -11.27 12.50 0.59
CA SER A 100 -10.75 11.98 -0.68
C SER A 100 -10.39 10.50 -0.52
N ASN A 101 -10.70 9.70 -1.56
CA ASN A 101 -10.52 8.24 -1.53
C ASN A 101 -11.26 7.57 -0.37
N GLY A 102 -12.37 8.13 0.05
CA GLY A 102 -13.14 7.66 1.19
C GLY A 102 -13.51 6.18 1.10
N ASP A 103 -13.92 5.72 -0.08
CA ASP A 103 -14.28 4.31 -0.29
C ASP A 103 -13.09 3.37 -0.05
N LEU A 104 -11.91 3.73 -0.54
CA LEU A 104 -10.69 2.97 -0.31
C LEU A 104 -10.28 2.98 1.16
N TRP A 105 -10.37 4.15 1.80
CA TRP A 105 -10.09 4.26 3.24
C TRP A 105 -11.05 3.39 4.07
N GLN A 106 -12.32 3.33 3.69
CA GLN A 106 -13.29 2.46 4.36
C GLN A 106 -12.92 0.98 4.21
N GLN A 107 -12.51 0.57 3.01
CA GLN A 107 -12.07 -0.80 2.77
C GLN A 107 -10.81 -1.13 3.57
N CYS A 108 -9.84 -0.22 3.59
CA CYS A 108 -8.63 -0.39 4.40
C CYS A 108 -8.96 -0.46 5.90
N ALA A 109 -9.82 0.41 6.39
CA ALA A 109 -10.22 0.43 7.80
C ALA A 109 -10.83 -0.90 8.22
N ALA A 110 -11.71 -1.46 7.40
CA ALA A 110 -12.34 -2.75 7.67
C ALA A 110 -11.31 -3.89 7.76
N LEU A 111 -10.29 -3.87 6.91
CA LEU A 111 -9.23 -4.87 6.92
C LEU A 111 -8.26 -4.69 8.09
N MET A 112 -8.02 -3.45 8.53
CA MET A 112 -7.07 -3.14 9.60
C MET A 112 -7.66 -3.28 11.00
N GLU A 113 -8.97 -3.27 11.13
CA GLU A 113 -9.70 -3.18 12.41
C GLU A 113 -9.27 -4.22 13.44
N GLN A 114 -9.01 -5.45 12.99
CA GLN A 114 -8.63 -6.55 13.87
C GLN A 114 -7.15 -6.57 14.24
N HIS A 115 -6.34 -5.69 13.64
CA HIS A 115 -4.89 -5.70 13.83
C HIS A 115 -4.43 -4.52 14.68
N VAL A 116 -3.28 -4.68 15.33
CA VAL A 116 -2.55 -3.57 15.95
C VAL A 116 -1.53 -3.09 14.93
N THR A 117 -1.60 -1.81 14.56
CA THR A 117 -0.74 -1.26 13.51
C THR A 117 0.20 -0.18 14.02
N GLU A 118 1.40 -0.14 13.46
CA GLU A 118 2.41 0.87 13.68
C GLU A 118 2.89 1.36 12.32
N TRP A 119 3.10 2.66 12.16
CA TRP A 119 3.35 3.29 10.85
C TRP A 119 4.64 4.07 10.88
N THR A 120 5.51 3.85 9.89
CA THR A 120 6.82 4.50 9.81
C THR A 120 7.23 4.76 8.36
N ASP A 121 8.07 5.77 8.17
CA ASP A 121 8.72 6.08 6.90
C ASP A 121 10.21 5.71 6.90
N GLU A 122 10.65 4.97 7.90
CA GLU A 122 12.04 4.53 8.00
C GLU A 122 12.47 3.71 6.77
N GLU A 123 13.77 3.75 6.49
CA GLU A 123 14.37 2.95 5.44
C GLU A 123 14.24 1.45 5.77
N HIS A 124 14.11 0.62 4.74
CA HIS A 124 14.00 -0.83 4.91
C HIS A 124 14.77 -1.58 3.83
N SER A 125 15.09 -2.83 4.10
CA SER A 125 15.96 -3.65 3.25
C SER A 125 15.40 -3.97 1.86
N TYR A 126 14.07 -3.92 1.68
CA TYR A 126 13.43 -4.23 0.40
C TYR A 126 13.30 -3.05 -0.55
N ARG A 127 13.54 -1.83 -0.07
CA ARG A 127 13.23 -0.61 -0.83
C ARG A 127 13.88 -0.57 -2.19
N GLN A 128 15.20 -0.80 -2.26
CA GLN A 128 15.94 -0.71 -3.53
C GLN A 128 15.45 -1.75 -4.53
N CYS A 129 15.23 -2.97 -4.08
CA CYS A 129 14.68 -4.03 -4.90
C CYS A 129 13.28 -3.67 -5.43
N MET A 130 12.41 -3.19 -4.55
CA MET A 130 11.06 -2.79 -4.93
C MET A 130 11.06 -1.66 -5.95
N LEU A 131 11.79 -0.58 -5.68
CA LEU A 131 11.86 0.57 -6.60
C LEU A 131 12.44 0.18 -7.95
N GLY A 132 13.48 -0.65 -7.98
CA GLY A 132 14.07 -1.14 -9.21
C GLY A 132 13.08 -1.95 -10.05
N ARG A 133 12.31 -2.82 -9.40
CA ARG A 133 11.28 -3.61 -10.07
C ARG A 133 10.14 -2.73 -10.59
N LEU A 134 9.71 -1.74 -9.82
CA LEU A 134 8.66 -0.82 -10.25
C LEU A 134 9.08 -0.02 -11.47
N GLN A 135 10.32 0.43 -11.55
CA GLN A 135 10.84 1.13 -12.73
C GLN A 135 10.81 0.25 -13.97
N LYS A 136 11.14 -1.03 -13.84
CA LYS A 136 11.01 -1.99 -14.95
C LYS A 136 9.57 -2.15 -15.39
N GLU A 137 8.63 -2.25 -14.46
CA GLU A 137 7.21 -2.38 -14.79
C GLU A 137 6.68 -1.11 -15.48
N MET A 138 7.16 0.06 -15.10
CA MET A 138 6.78 1.33 -15.74
C MET A 138 7.17 1.39 -17.23
N LYS A 139 8.18 0.64 -17.64
CA LYS A 139 8.65 0.60 -19.03
C LYS A 139 7.89 -0.39 -19.90
N ARG A 140 7.08 -1.26 -19.31
CA ARG A 140 6.28 -2.23 -20.05
C ARG A 140 4.97 -1.62 -20.53
N ASP A 141 4.48 -2.12 -21.66
CA ASP A 141 3.12 -1.85 -22.11
C ASP A 141 2.22 -2.93 -21.52
N HIS A 142 1.33 -2.53 -20.63
CA HIS A 142 0.42 -3.45 -19.96
C HIS A 142 -0.94 -3.58 -20.66
N GLY A 143 -1.22 -2.77 -21.66
CA GLY A 143 -2.42 -2.87 -22.48
C GLY A 143 -3.72 -2.87 -21.69
N LEU A 144 -3.79 -2.07 -20.61
CA LEU A 144 -5.00 -1.99 -19.80
C LEU A 144 -6.16 -1.45 -20.62
N SER A 145 -7.28 -2.20 -20.59
CA SER A 145 -8.53 -1.77 -21.21
C SER A 145 -9.54 -1.40 -20.12
N ALA A 146 -10.31 -0.33 -20.35
CA ALA A 146 -11.44 -0.02 -19.49
C ALA A 146 -12.40 -1.22 -19.41
N PRO A 147 -13.07 -1.51 -18.30
CA PRO A 147 -13.23 -0.64 -17.13
C PRO A 147 -12.27 -0.89 -15.96
N GLU A 148 -11.31 -1.78 -16.10
CA GLU A 148 -10.38 -2.08 -15.03
C GLU A 148 -9.38 -0.94 -14.88
N ASN A 149 -9.34 -0.35 -13.69
CA ASN A 149 -8.48 0.79 -13.41
C ASN A 149 -7.07 0.38 -12.99
N TYR A 150 -6.86 -0.90 -12.68
CA TYR A 150 -5.54 -1.39 -12.29
C TYR A 150 -5.41 -2.89 -12.57
N MET A 151 -4.17 -3.36 -12.64
CA MET A 151 -3.81 -4.76 -12.82
C MET A 151 -2.94 -5.21 -11.66
N LEU A 152 -3.22 -6.40 -11.13
CA LEU A 152 -2.40 -7.04 -10.09
C LEU A 152 -1.44 -8.04 -10.75
N ILE A 153 -0.16 -7.93 -10.41
CA ILE A 153 0.88 -8.87 -10.81
C ILE A 153 1.39 -9.53 -9.52
N GLU A 154 1.17 -10.82 -9.38
CA GLU A 154 1.66 -11.59 -8.23
C GLU A 154 3.18 -11.69 -8.28
N VAL A 155 3.82 -11.41 -7.16
CA VAL A 155 5.26 -11.57 -6.97
C VAL A 155 5.45 -12.44 -5.74
N PRO A 156 5.48 -13.77 -5.90
CA PRO A 156 5.58 -14.70 -4.76
C PRO A 156 6.80 -14.46 -3.90
N GLU A 157 7.92 -14.14 -4.55
CA GLU A 157 9.16 -13.83 -3.85
C GLU A 157 9.79 -12.58 -4.46
N TRP A 158 10.07 -11.61 -3.60
CA TRP A 158 10.85 -10.45 -3.99
C TRP A 158 12.33 -10.78 -3.83
N ASN A 159 13.03 -10.83 -4.94
CA ASN A 159 14.48 -10.99 -4.91
C ASN A 159 15.11 -9.68 -4.47
N THR A 160 15.73 -9.69 -3.32
CA THR A 160 16.36 -8.50 -2.74
C THR A 160 17.68 -8.13 -3.42
N GLY A 161 18.23 -9.02 -4.25
CA GLY A 161 19.50 -8.78 -4.91
C GLY A 161 20.68 -8.57 -3.96
N SER A 162 20.49 -8.79 -2.69
CA SER A 162 21.46 -8.49 -1.63
C SER A 162 22.36 -9.67 -1.30
N ARG A 163 22.81 -10.34 -2.30
CA ARG A 163 23.72 -11.48 -2.09
C ARG A 163 24.98 -11.35 -2.90
#